data_cd2c5cc9339f1467854e504a13cc83d0
#
_entry.id   cd2c5cc9339f1467854e504a13cc83d0
#
_cell.length_a   1.000
_cell.length_b   1.000
_cell.length_c   1.000
_cell.angle_alpha   90.00
_cell.angle_beta   90.00
_cell.angle_gamma   90.00
#
_symmetry.space_group_name_H-M   'P 1'
#
loop_
_entity.id
_entity.type
_entity.pdbx_description
1 polymer ?
#
loop_
_entity_poly.entity_id
_entity_poly.type
_entity_poly.pdbx_seq_one_letter_code
_entity_poly.pdbx_strand_id
1 'polypeptide(L)'
;MSDTEAFDTLFDDKARAAHAAGPVGYDEEGVRQAVRLFLKSIGEDPDREGLLDTPDRIGRAGKELFAGLGHGPEEVLKTKFKVDTDEMVLVRDIELFSVCEHHLLPFHGVAHVGYIPSNGQVAGLSKLARLVELYARRPQVQERLTQQVADALMEGIEARGVIVVTECDHMCMAMRGVKKAQSRTVTSAVRGCMRDAT
;
A
#
# COMPACT_ATOMS: atom_id res chain seq x y z
N MET A 1 18.66 -5.32 19.82
CA MET A 1 17.45 -4.71 19.23
C MET A 1 17.02 -5.64 18.13
N SER A 2 15.81 -6.18 18.20
CA SER A 2 15.25 -7.01 17.13
C SER A 2 14.83 -6.12 15.97
N ASP A 3 14.84 -6.65 14.73
CA ASP A 3 14.43 -5.90 13.52
C ASP A 3 13.02 -5.34 13.65
N THR A 4 12.19 -5.92 14.52
CA THR A 4 10.83 -5.46 14.86
C THR A 4 10.83 -4.13 15.63
N GLU A 5 11.80 -3.91 16.54
CA GLU A 5 11.90 -2.64 17.30
C GLU A 5 12.40 -1.48 16.42
N ALA A 6 13.26 -1.76 15.44
CA ALA A 6 13.71 -0.75 14.48
C ALA A 6 12.59 -0.30 13.52
N PHE A 7 11.66 -1.21 13.16
CA PHE A 7 10.49 -0.89 12.36
C PHE A 7 9.48 -0.03 13.13
N ASP A 8 9.32 -0.29 14.41
CA ASP A 8 8.38 0.41 15.30
C ASP A 8 8.77 1.88 15.57
N THR A 9 10.06 2.23 15.52
CA THR A 9 10.54 3.61 15.74
C THR A 9 10.42 4.51 14.50
N LEU A 10 10.16 3.95 13.31
CA LEU A 10 9.98 4.70 12.06
C LEU A 10 8.59 5.32 11.90
N PHE A 11 7.65 5.00 12.78
CA PHE A 11 6.28 5.51 12.70
C PHE A 11 6.02 6.54 13.81
N ASP A 12 5.76 7.77 13.41
CA ASP A 12 5.22 8.83 14.26
C ASP A 12 3.89 8.37 14.88
N ASP A 13 3.65 8.68 16.16
CA ASP A 13 2.47 8.26 16.92
C ASP A 13 1.13 8.62 16.26
N LYS A 14 1.09 9.69 15.45
CA LYS A 14 -0.11 10.06 14.67
C LYS A 14 -0.35 9.15 13.47
N ALA A 15 0.71 8.64 12.84
CA ALA A 15 0.57 7.68 11.75
C ALA A 15 0.22 6.28 12.30
N ARG A 16 0.71 5.95 13.51
CA ARG A 16 0.25 4.78 14.27
C ARG A 16 -1.23 4.88 14.63
N ALA A 17 -1.71 6.06 15.03
CA ALA A 17 -3.11 6.27 15.34
C ALA A 17 -4.02 6.14 14.11
N ALA A 18 -3.59 6.62 12.93
CA ALA A 18 -4.33 6.44 11.68
C ALA A 18 -4.35 4.97 11.23
N HIS A 19 -3.23 4.24 11.37
CA HIS A 19 -3.17 2.79 11.13
C HIS A 19 -3.98 1.98 12.15
N ALA A 20 -4.00 2.42 13.40
CA ALA A 20 -4.78 1.79 14.47
C ALA A 20 -6.30 2.03 14.32
N ALA A 21 -6.70 3.13 13.66
CA ALA A 21 -8.11 3.45 13.43
C ALA A 21 -8.76 2.54 12.37
N GLY A 22 -7.97 1.95 11.48
CA GLY A 22 -8.48 1.13 10.37
C GLY A 22 -9.20 1.95 9.30
N PRO A 23 -9.88 1.30 8.35
CA PRO A 23 -10.64 1.97 7.30
C PRO A 23 -11.77 2.81 7.87
N VAL A 24 -12.06 3.94 7.24
CA VAL A 24 -13.22 4.76 7.64
C VAL A 24 -14.50 3.96 7.41
N GLY A 25 -15.32 3.85 8.46
CA GLY A 25 -16.58 3.09 8.41
C GLY A 25 -16.41 1.57 8.40
N TYR A 26 -15.29 1.04 8.87
CA TYR A 26 -15.04 -0.40 8.93
C TYR A 26 -16.01 -1.08 9.91
N ASP A 27 -16.83 -2.00 9.38
CA ASP A 27 -17.75 -2.84 10.15
C ASP A 27 -17.11 -4.21 10.41
N GLU A 28 -16.43 -4.33 11.55
CA GLU A 28 -15.76 -5.58 11.95
C GLU A 28 -16.75 -6.73 12.16
N GLU A 29 -17.93 -6.42 12.70
CA GLU A 29 -18.95 -7.45 12.93
C GLU A 29 -19.54 -7.96 11.61
N GLY A 30 -19.79 -7.07 10.65
CA GLY A 30 -20.21 -7.45 9.30
C GLY A 30 -19.17 -8.34 8.61
N VAL A 31 -17.87 -8.05 8.78
CA VAL A 31 -16.79 -8.91 8.25
C VAL A 31 -16.81 -10.28 8.91
N ARG A 32 -16.99 -10.39 10.23
CA ARG A 32 -17.10 -11.67 10.93
C ARG A 32 -18.22 -12.52 10.38
N GLN A 33 -19.40 -11.92 10.21
CA GLN A 33 -20.58 -12.61 9.65
C GLN A 33 -20.35 -13.08 8.21
N ALA A 34 -19.72 -12.24 7.37
CA ALA A 34 -19.38 -12.57 6.00
C ALA A 34 -18.38 -13.74 5.92
N VAL A 35 -17.36 -13.77 6.78
CA VAL A 35 -16.39 -14.87 6.85
C VAL A 35 -17.08 -16.17 7.28
N ARG A 36 -17.97 -16.11 8.27
CA ARG A 36 -18.72 -17.28 8.73
C ARG A 36 -19.62 -17.83 7.62
N LEU A 37 -20.29 -16.93 6.89
CA LEU A 37 -21.10 -17.31 5.73
C LEU A 37 -20.24 -17.94 4.62
N PHE A 38 -19.08 -17.34 4.33
CA PHE A 38 -18.14 -17.85 3.33
C PHE A 38 -17.71 -19.28 3.66
N LEU A 39 -17.29 -19.55 4.90
CA LEU A 39 -16.88 -20.88 5.36
C LEU A 39 -17.98 -21.92 5.13
N LYS A 40 -19.23 -21.60 5.53
CA LYS A 40 -20.39 -22.47 5.26
C LYS A 40 -20.61 -22.70 3.77
N SER A 41 -20.47 -21.65 2.96
CA SER A 41 -20.76 -21.71 1.52
C SER A 41 -19.75 -22.55 0.74
N ILE A 42 -18.51 -22.67 1.22
CA ILE A 42 -17.51 -23.57 0.65
C ILE A 42 -17.61 -25.02 1.16
N GLY A 43 -18.58 -25.32 2.03
CA GLY A 43 -18.81 -26.64 2.61
C GLY A 43 -18.03 -26.95 3.87
N GLU A 44 -17.44 -25.91 4.53
CA GLU A 44 -16.68 -26.08 5.76
C GLU A 44 -17.55 -25.80 6.98
N ASP A 45 -17.23 -26.46 8.11
CA ASP A 45 -17.88 -26.22 9.40
C ASP A 45 -17.17 -25.08 10.15
N PRO A 46 -17.79 -23.88 10.25
CA PRO A 46 -17.20 -22.74 10.95
C PRO A 46 -17.13 -22.92 12.47
N ASP A 47 -17.80 -23.93 13.02
CA ASP A 47 -17.85 -24.20 14.46
C ASP A 47 -16.84 -25.26 14.92
N ARG A 48 -16.09 -25.88 13.99
CA ARG A 48 -15.01 -26.78 14.38
C ARG A 48 -13.85 -26.01 15.04
N GLU A 49 -13.14 -26.65 15.95
CA GLU A 49 -12.10 -26.07 16.80
C GLU A 49 -11.10 -25.16 16.03
N GLY A 50 -10.59 -25.61 14.87
CA GLY A 50 -9.60 -24.85 14.10
C GLY A 50 -10.12 -23.61 13.41
N LEU A 51 -11.47 -23.45 13.27
CA LEU A 51 -12.09 -22.30 12.59
C LEU A 51 -12.89 -21.38 13.52
N LEU A 52 -13.08 -21.77 14.77
CA LEU A 52 -13.92 -21.05 15.73
C LEU A 52 -13.56 -19.57 15.84
N ASP A 53 -12.27 -19.26 15.90
CA ASP A 53 -11.75 -17.89 16.02
C ASP A 53 -11.46 -17.22 14.65
N THR A 54 -11.59 -17.94 13.53
CA THR A 54 -11.21 -17.42 12.21
C THR A 54 -11.99 -16.16 11.81
N PRO A 55 -13.32 -16.06 12.03
CA PRO A 55 -14.06 -14.83 11.76
C PRO A 55 -13.51 -13.62 12.51
N ASP A 56 -13.17 -13.78 13.79
CA ASP A 56 -12.61 -12.73 14.62
C ASP A 56 -11.20 -12.31 14.18
N ARG A 57 -10.37 -13.28 13.82
CA ARG A 57 -9.00 -13.00 13.32
C ARG A 57 -9.04 -12.23 12.02
N ILE A 58 -9.91 -12.62 11.09
CA ILE A 58 -10.06 -11.91 9.80
C ILE A 58 -10.69 -10.53 10.02
N GLY A 59 -11.67 -10.40 10.92
CA GLY A 59 -12.26 -9.12 11.29
C GLY A 59 -11.20 -8.13 11.79
N ARG A 60 -10.32 -8.55 12.68
CA ARG A 60 -9.21 -7.72 13.16
C ARG A 60 -8.16 -7.43 12.09
N ALA A 61 -7.74 -8.45 11.33
CA ALA A 61 -6.74 -8.30 10.27
C ALA A 61 -7.21 -7.35 9.16
N GLY A 62 -8.52 -7.32 8.86
CA GLY A 62 -9.09 -6.41 7.87
C GLY A 62 -8.89 -4.94 8.20
N LYS A 63 -8.87 -4.56 9.47
CA LYS A 63 -8.55 -3.18 9.87
C LYS A 63 -7.18 -2.74 9.39
N GLU A 64 -6.19 -3.62 9.50
CA GLU A 64 -4.82 -3.36 9.06
C GLU A 64 -4.71 -3.44 7.54
N LEU A 65 -5.22 -4.52 6.94
CA LEU A 65 -5.09 -4.78 5.51
C LEU A 65 -5.77 -3.71 4.63
N PHE A 66 -6.80 -3.06 5.15
CA PHE A 66 -7.58 -2.04 4.43
C PHE A 66 -7.48 -0.65 5.06
N ALA A 67 -6.47 -0.41 5.91
CA ALA A 67 -6.30 0.85 6.64
C ALA A 67 -6.14 2.10 5.76
N GLY A 68 -5.86 1.96 4.47
CA GLY A 68 -5.80 3.06 3.51
C GLY A 68 -7.15 3.56 3.01
N LEU A 69 -8.23 2.80 3.24
CA LEU A 69 -9.57 3.21 2.78
C LEU A 69 -10.08 4.41 3.57
N GLY A 70 -10.57 5.41 2.84
CA GLY A 70 -11.12 6.65 3.43
C GLY A 70 -10.06 7.68 3.84
N HIS A 71 -8.77 7.39 3.69
CA HIS A 71 -7.67 8.31 3.97
C HIS A 71 -7.07 8.88 2.67
N GLY A 72 -6.49 10.08 2.73
CA GLY A 72 -5.92 10.76 1.58
C GLY A 72 -4.41 11.04 1.69
N PRO A 73 -3.73 11.34 0.57
CA PRO A 73 -2.30 11.61 0.55
C PRO A 73 -1.91 12.86 1.33
N GLU A 74 -2.84 13.81 1.52
CA GLU A 74 -2.64 15.01 2.32
C GLU A 74 -2.34 14.70 3.80
N GLU A 75 -2.78 13.56 4.30
CA GLU A 75 -2.46 13.11 5.65
C GLU A 75 -0.99 12.68 5.79
N VAL A 76 -0.40 12.20 4.70
CA VAL A 76 0.97 11.70 4.63
C VAL A 76 1.97 12.79 4.25
N LEU A 77 1.65 13.60 3.23
CA LEU A 77 2.58 14.55 2.61
C LEU A 77 2.62 15.95 3.29
N LYS A 78 2.25 16.05 4.57
CA LYS A 78 2.21 17.31 5.33
C LYS A 78 3.58 17.95 5.56
N THR A 79 4.65 17.15 5.64
CA THR A 79 5.98 17.63 6.03
C THR A 79 6.87 17.74 4.82
N LYS A 80 7.26 18.98 4.52
CA LYS A 80 8.23 19.32 3.47
C LYS A 80 9.43 19.99 4.13
N PHE A 81 10.61 19.80 3.56
CA PHE A 81 11.86 20.44 3.97
C PHE A 81 12.40 21.24 2.81
N LYS A 82 13.14 22.31 3.13
CA LYS A 82 13.85 23.08 2.11
C LYS A 82 15.31 22.69 2.12
N VAL A 83 15.78 22.22 0.97
CA VAL A 83 17.19 21.86 0.72
C VAL A 83 17.59 22.50 -0.60
N ASP A 84 18.81 23.01 -0.67
CA ASP A 84 19.34 23.58 -1.93
C ASP A 84 19.75 22.47 -2.89
N THR A 85 18.74 21.90 -3.56
CA THR A 85 18.92 20.83 -4.55
C THR A 85 17.81 20.86 -5.60
N ASP A 86 18.14 20.56 -6.84
CA ASP A 86 17.25 20.32 -7.96
C ASP A 86 17.47 18.93 -8.59
N GLU A 87 18.30 18.11 -7.94
CA GLU A 87 18.63 16.75 -8.35
C GLU A 87 17.54 15.75 -7.95
N MET A 88 17.47 14.64 -8.67
CA MET A 88 16.51 13.59 -8.40
C MET A 88 16.76 12.92 -7.04
N VAL A 89 15.73 12.83 -6.24
CA VAL A 89 15.68 11.99 -5.04
C VAL A 89 15.01 10.66 -5.41
N LEU A 90 15.68 9.53 -5.16
CA LEU A 90 15.16 8.19 -5.44
C LEU A 90 15.20 7.33 -4.17
N VAL A 91 14.04 6.83 -3.75
CA VAL A 91 13.92 5.80 -2.71
C VAL A 91 13.53 4.49 -3.38
N ARG A 92 14.37 3.46 -3.20
CA ARG A 92 14.18 2.15 -3.82
C ARG A 92 13.77 1.12 -2.79
N ASP A 93 13.25 0.01 -3.31
CA ASP A 93 13.00 -1.21 -2.56
C ASP A 93 12.03 -1.00 -1.37
N ILE A 94 11.03 -0.13 -1.56
CA ILE A 94 9.96 0.07 -0.59
C ILE A 94 9.05 -1.16 -0.67
N GLU A 95 9.08 -2.00 0.34
CA GLU A 95 8.20 -3.16 0.42
C GLU A 95 6.72 -2.75 0.39
N LEU A 96 5.91 -3.51 -0.33
CA LEU A 96 4.47 -3.31 -0.37
C LEU A 96 3.72 -4.65 -0.33
N PHE A 97 2.60 -4.62 0.37
CA PHE A 97 1.61 -5.70 0.42
C PHE A 97 0.24 -5.11 0.13
N SER A 98 -0.46 -5.69 -0.82
CA SER A 98 -1.79 -5.21 -1.22
C SER A 98 -2.73 -6.39 -1.52
N VAL A 99 -4.00 -6.08 -1.71
CA VAL A 99 -5.04 -7.06 -2.01
C VAL A 99 -5.59 -6.78 -3.40
N CYS A 100 -5.50 -7.77 -4.28
CA CYS A 100 -6.07 -7.69 -5.63
C CYS A 100 -7.59 -7.55 -5.56
N GLU A 101 -8.16 -6.47 -6.11
CA GLU A 101 -9.59 -6.20 -6.04
C GLU A 101 -10.45 -7.25 -6.77
N HIS A 102 -9.89 -7.95 -7.77
CA HIS A 102 -10.64 -8.93 -8.54
C HIS A 102 -10.90 -10.25 -7.80
N HIS A 103 -9.99 -10.62 -6.88
CA HIS A 103 -10.04 -11.95 -6.25
C HIS A 103 -9.88 -11.89 -4.74
N LEU A 104 -9.61 -10.73 -4.15
CA LEU A 104 -9.24 -10.53 -2.73
C LEU A 104 -8.06 -11.40 -2.30
N LEU A 105 -7.18 -11.76 -3.24
CA LEU A 105 -5.93 -12.46 -2.99
C LEU A 105 -4.77 -11.45 -2.94
N PRO A 106 -3.73 -11.70 -2.12
CA PRO A 106 -2.63 -10.77 -2.00
C PRO A 106 -1.79 -10.67 -3.26
N PHE A 107 -1.22 -9.51 -3.47
CA PHE A 107 -0.03 -9.30 -4.27
C PHE A 107 0.97 -8.49 -3.45
N HIS A 108 2.25 -8.74 -3.62
CA HIS A 108 3.31 -8.13 -2.84
C HIS A 108 4.57 -7.96 -3.67
N GLY A 109 5.42 -7.06 -3.22
CA GLY A 109 6.66 -6.78 -3.92
C GLY A 109 7.32 -5.50 -3.43
N VAL A 110 7.88 -4.73 -4.36
CA VAL A 110 8.58 -3.49 -4.06
C VAL A 110 8.13 -2.34 -4.94
N ALA A 111 8.21 -1.14 -4.39
CA ALA A 111 8.05 0.11 -5.12
C ALA A 111 9.36 0.91 -5.11
N HIS A 112 9.65 1.56 -6.22
CA HIS A 112 10.74 2.52 -6.38
C HIS A 112 10.11 3.86 -6.71
N VAL A 113 10.40 4.87 -5.91
CA VAL A 113 9.77 6.19 -6.01
C VAL A 113 10.84 7.25 -6.17
N GLY A 114 10.87 7.89 -7.34
CA GLY A 114 11.79 8.97 -7.64
C GLY A 114 11.06 10.28 -7.95
N TYR A 115 11.64 11.41 -7.56
CA TYR A 115 11.11 12.72 -7.92
C TYR A 115 12.22 13.76 -8.05
N ILE A 116 11.96 14.77 -8.86
CA ILE A 116 12.81 15.97 -8.98
C ILE A 116 12.13 17.09 -8.19
N PRO A 117 12.79 17.64 -7.15
CA PRO A 117 12.23 18.73 -6.35
C PRO A 117 11.93 19.99 -7.18
N SER A 118 10.96 20.76 -6.72
CA SER A 118 10.71 22.13 -7.20
C SER A 118 11.11 23.12 -6.10
N ASN A 119 11.87 24.16 -6.46
CA ASN A 119 12.29 25.20 -5.52
C ASN A 119 12.97 24.66 -4.24
N GLY A 120 13.68 23.55 -4.35
CA GLY A 120 14.35 22.89 -3.24
C GLY A 120 13.41 22.25 -2.21
N GLN A 121 12.13 22.04 -2.52
CA GLN A 121 11.19 21.37 -1.62
C GLN A 121 11.33 19.86 -1.71
N VAL A 122 11.77 19.21 -0.63
CA VAL A 122 11.92 17.76 -0.53
C VAL A 122 10.94 17.17 0.48
N ALA A 123 10.40 16.00 0.16
CA ALA A 123 9.60 15.21 1.10
C ALA A 123 10.52 14.44 2.05
N GLY A 124 10.07 14.23 3.29
CA GLY A 124 10.74 13.30 4.17
C GLY A 124 10.73 11.88 3.58
N LEU A 125 11.85 11.16 3.63
CA LEU A 125 11.99 9.83 3.00
C LEU A 125 10.92 8.85 3.46
N SER A 126 10.59 8.85 4.77
CA SER A 126 9.51 8.03 5.32
C SER A 126 8.13 8.35 4.76
N LYS A 127 7.91 9.56 4.21
CA LYS A 127 6.63 9.94 3.60
C LYS A 127 6.39 9.24 2.28
N LEU A 128 7.45 8.91 1.55
CA LEU A 128 7.35 8.14 0.30
C LEU A 128 6.90 6.71 0.59
N ALA A 129 7.51 6.06 1.59
CA ALA A 129 7.09 4.73 2.01
C ALA A 129 5.64 4.70 2.53
N ARG A 130 5.26 5.68 3.35
CA ARG A 130 3.88 5.81 3.85
C ARG A 130 2.86 6.10 2.75
N LEU A 131 3.25 6.80 1.70
CA LEU A 131 2.39 7.06 0.55
C LEU A 131 2.12 5.78 -0.24
N VAL A 132 3.16 4.96 -0.45
CA VAL A 132 3.01 3.62 -1.04
C VAL A 132 2.08 2.77 -0.19
N GLU A 133 2.30 2.73 1.12
CA GLU A 133 1.50 1.96 2.08
C GLU A 133 0.03 2.42 2.08
N LEU A 134 -0.24 3.73 2.10
CA LEU A 134 -1.58 4.31 2.06
C LEU A 134 -2.40 3.77 0.87
N TYR A 135 -1.79 3.70 -0.31
CA TYR A 135 -2.47 3.21 -1.50
C TYR A 135 -2.45 1.68 -1.63
N ALA A 136 -1.47 1.00 -1.03
CA ALA A 136 -1.40 -0.46 -1.00
C ALA A 136 -2.45 -1.07 -0.06
N ARG A 137 -2.78 -0.42 1.06
CA ARG A 137 -3.78 -0.89 2.05
C ARG A 137 -5.23 -0.64 1.60
N ARG A 138 -5.53 -1.09 0.38
CA ARG A 138 -6.87 -1.01 -0.26
C ARG A 138 -7.05 -2.22 -1.18
N PRO A 139 -8.29 -2.58 -1.58
CA PRO A 139 -8.48 -3.40 -2.77
C PRO A 139 -7.94 -2.66 -3.99
N GLN A 140 -6.94 -3.24 -4.70
CA GLN A 140 -6.18 -2.55 -5.72
C GLN A 140 -5.97 -3.39 -6.99
N VAL A 141 -5.64 -2.68 -8.07
CA VAL A 141 -4.86 -3.20 -9.19
C VAL A 141 -3.51 -2.49 -9.20
N GLN A 142 -2.46 -3.20 -9.56
CA GLN A 142 -1.09 -2.69 -9.48
C GLN A 142 -0.88 -1.41 -10.30
N GLU A 143 -1.48 -1.33 -11.48
CA GLU A 143 -1.40 -0.18 -12.38
C GLU A 143 -1.99 1.08 -11.74
N ARG A 144 -3.15 0.95 -11.09
CA ARG A 144 -3.80 2.08 -10.40
C ARG A 144 -3.00 2.51 -9.17
N LEU A 145 -2.49 1.56 -8.37
CA LEU A 145 -1.63 1.84 -7.23
C LEU A 145 -0.42 2.68 -7.66
N THR A 146 0.28 2.24 -8.72
CA THR A 146 1.47 2.91 -9.26
C THR A 146 1.14 4.35 -9.71
N GLN A 147 0.02 4.53 -10.40
CA GLN A 147 -0.44 5.84 -10.85
C GLN A 147 -0.82 6.76 -9.69
N GLN A 148 -1.57 6.26 -8.72
CA GLN A 148 -2.01 7.03 -7.55
C GLN A 148 -0.83 7.54 -6.72
N VAL A 149 0.20 6.72 -6.51
CA VAL A 149 1.42 7.15 -5.83
C VAL A 149 2.11 8.28 -6.60
N ALA A 150 2.24 8.14 -7.93
CA ALA A 150 2.89 9.15 -8.76
C ALA A 150 2.11 10.48 -8.77
N ASP A 151 0.79 10.43 -8.94
CA ASP A 151 -0.08 11.60 -8.97
C ASP A 151 -0.08 12.34 -7.63
N ALA A 152 -0.24 11.61 -6.53
CA ALA A 152 -0.24 12.18 -5.20
C ALA A 152 1.10 12.82 -4.83
N LEU A 153 2.22 12.23 -5.25
CA LEU A 153 3.53 12.82 -5.01
C LEU A 153 3.72 14.08 -5.87
N MET A 154 3.34 14.03 -7.16
CA MET A 154 3.43 15.17 -8.07
C MET A 154 2.68 16.39 -7.54
N GLU A 155 1.45 16.19 -7.06
CA GLU A 155 0.60 17.25 -6.51
C GLU A 155 1.03 17.64 -5.10
N GLY A 156 1.28 16.66 -4.24
CA GLY A 156 1.49 16.88 -2.80
C GLY A 156 2.76 17.65 -2.47
N ILE A 157 3.84 17.52 -3.27
CA ILE A 157 5.10 18.23 -3.08
C ILE A 157 5.42 19.21 -4.22
N GLU A 158 4.50 19.37 -5.18
CA GLU A 158 4.70 20.22 -6.36
C GLU A 158 5.99 19.88 -7.12
N ALA A 159 6.29 18.58 -7.27
CA ALA A 159 7.50 18.11 -7.92
C ALA A 159 7.57 18.55 -9.39
N ARG A 160 8.78 18.76 -9.93
CA ARG A 160 8.99 19.02 -11.36
C ARG A 160 8.74 17.75 -12.20
N GLY A 161 9.05 16.59 -11.63
CA GLY A 161 8.82 15.30 -12.26
C GLY A 161 8.83 14.18 -11.22
N VAL A 162 8.09 13.13 -11.53
CA VAL A 162 7.96 11.93 -10.68
C VAL A 162 8.06 10.68 -11.54
N ILE A 163 8.73 9.67 -11.03
CA ILE A 163 8.72 8.30 -11.55
C ILE A 163 8.40 7.33 -10.42
N VAL A 164 7.47 6.43 -10.66
CA VAL A 164 7.15 5.32 -9.77
C VAL A 164 7.22 4.03 -10.58
N VAL A 165 7.93 3.04 -10.07
CA VAL A 165 7.96 1.70 -10.63
C VAL A 165 7.60 0.73 -9.51
N THR A 166 6.70 -0.22 -9.77
CA THR A 166 6.35 -1.29 -8.85
C THR A 166 6.58 -2.65 -9.50
N GLU A 167 7.15 -3.58 -8.75
CA GLU A 167 7.42 -4.95 -9.16
C GLU A 167 6.79 -5.91 -8.17
N CYS A 168 5.77 -6.67 -8.59
CA CYS A 168 4.98 -7.49 -7.68
C CYS A 168 4.74 -8.90 -8.19
N ASP A 169 4.61 -9.81 -7.23
CA ASP A 169 4.14 -11.17 -7.40
C ASP A 169 2.65 -11.24 -7.03
N HIS A 170 1.84 -11.88 -7.88
CA HIS A 170 0.38 -11.92 -7.72
C HIS A 170 -0.11 -13.32 -7.37
N MET A 171 -0.67 -13.52 -6.16
CA MET A 171 -1.24 -14.81 -5.76
C MET A 171 -2.42 -15.22 -6.64
N CYS A 172 -3.18 -14.28 -7.20
CA CYS A 172 -4.25 -14.59 -8.14
C CYS A 172 -3.77 -15.24 -9.45
N MET A 173 -2.49 -15.05 -9.82
CA MET A 173 -1.84 -15.72 -10.96
C MET A 173 -1.04 -16.95 -10.53
N ALA A 174 -0.48 -16.95 -9.33
CA ALA A 174 0.42 -17.99 -8.85
C ALA A 174 -0.32 -19.25 -8.42
N MET A 175 -1.32 -19.13 -7.53
CA MET A 175 -1.94 -20.27 -6.84
C MET A 175 -3.17 -20.83 -7.55
N ARG A 176 -3.74 -20.11 -8.50
CA ARG A 176 -4.96 -20.48 -9.24
C ARG A 176 -4.90 -19.97 -10.69
N GLY A 177 -5.89 -20.34 -11.51
CA GLY A 177 -6.00 -19.91 -12.90
C GLY A 177 -4.81 -20.37 -13.73
N VAL A 178 -3.98 -19.46 -14.21
CA VAL A 178 -2.83 -19.75 -15.10
C VAL A 178 -1.65 -20.41 -14.38
N LYS A 179 -1.60 -20.37 -13.04
CA LYS A 179 -0.59 -21.05 -12.19
C LYS A 179 0.85 -20.71 -12.56
N LYS A 180 1.17 -19.43 -12.73
CA LYS A 180 2.51 -18.92 -13.08
C LYS A 180 3.14 -18.21 -11.87
N ALA A 181 3.65 -18.99 -10.92
CA ALA A 181 4.23 -18.50 -9.67
C ALA A 181 5.53 -17.69 -9.84
N GLN A 182 6.24 -17.88 -10.95
CA GLN A 182 7.49 -17.16 -11.24
C GLN A 182 7.28 -15.87 -12.07
N SER A 183 6.04 -15.60 -12.50
CA SER A 183 5.76 -14.38 -13.26
C SER A 183 5.67 -13.19 -12.32
N ARG A 184 6.49 -12.18 -12.58
CA ARG A 184 6.47 -10.90 -11.88
C ARG A 184 5.88 -9.82 -12.79
N THR A 185 4.98 -9.00 -12.25
CA THR A 185 4.40 -7.87 -12.96
C THR A 185 5.17 -6.61 -12.62
N VAL A 186 5.57 -5.86 -13.63
CA VAL A 186 6.21 -4.54 -13.47
C VAL A 186 5.29 -3.49 -14.07
N THR A 187 4.96 -2.46 -13.29
CA THR A 187 4.20 -1.30 -13.76
C THR A 187 4.96 -0.01 -13.46
N SER A 188 4.78 0.99 -14.30
CA SER A 188 5.42 2.29 -14.12
C SER A 188 4.46 3.45 -14.36
N ALA A 189 4.71 4.56 -13.68
CA ALA A 189 4.04 5.82 -13.88
C ALA A 189 5.06 6.94 -13.88
N VAL A 190 5.04 7.80 -14.91
CA VAL A 190 5.95 8.93 -15.08
C VAL A 190 5.13 10.20 -15.21
N ARG A 191 5.55 11.29 -14.53
CA ARG A 191 4.87 12.58 -14.52
C ARG A 191 5.85 13.74 -14.67
N GLY A 192 5.33 14.87 -15.14
CA GLY A 192 6.10 16.11 -15.28
C GLY A 192 7.28 15.97 -16.23
N CYS A 193 8.39 16.67 -15.94
CA CYS A 193 9.56 16.73 -16.81
C CYS A 193 10.25 15.38 -17.08
N MET A 194 9.98 14.36 -16.26
CA MET A 194 10.50 13.01 -16.53
C MET A 194 9.76 12.31 -17.69
N ARG A 195 8.57 12.78 -18.07
CA ARG A 195 7.79 12.25 -19.19
C ARG A 195 8.28 12.75 -20.55
N ASP A 196 8.85 13.95 -20.57
CA ASP A 196 9.22 14.65 -21.79
C ASP A 196 10.68 14.37 -22.20
N ALA A 197 11.39 13.52 -21.46
CA ALA A 197 12.80 13.17 -21.67
C ALA A 197 13.01 12.08 -22.75
N THR A 198 12.10 11.99 -23.75
CA THR A 198 12.26 11.09 -24.92
C THR A 198 12.54 11.86 -26.20
#